data_660eef4eaaf13904adfea8892a785c10
#
_entry.id   660eef4eaaf13904adfea8892a785c10
#
_cell.length_a   1.000
_cell.length_b   1.000
_cell.length_c   1.000
_cell.angle_alpha   90.00
_cell.angle_beta   90.00
_cell.angle_gamma   90.00
#
_symmetry.space_group_name_H-M   'P 1'
#
loop_
_entity.id
_entity.type
_entity.pdbx_description
1 polymer ?
#
loop_
_entity_poly.entity_id
_entity_poly.type
_entity_poly.pdbx_seq_one_letter_code
_entity_poly.pdbx_strand_id
1 'polypeptide(L)'
;MRKAILGREIPDQLDGIELKPFAGAFAARPSGTRAAPPVKCRLPGEAKCLPDLDAVFTKVGLKSGMTLSFHHHFRNGDMLMNQVIAAAAKRGIKDLRIAASSIFPVHAPLVEFIRSGVITRIDSDYVSGPVAEAVSSGLLPRAAVFRTHGGRARAIECGDLKIDVAFIAAPSADAYGNINGVTGETACGSLGYAFPDADYADQVVAVTDNLQPYPLTPISISQERVDWVVELEKIGDPNGIVSGTTKVTKDPVQLIIAQNAAKAIAASGLLQDGFSLQTGAGGAPLAAAAFIAEMMREKHVVGSFIMGGITGLLVKMLEEGLFKRILDVQDFDLEAVRSVRENPAHEEVGACLYASPFNSGCIVNQLDCAILGDTEIDTDFNVNVLTGSAGAIMGGSGGHSDAAAGAKMTIITANLTRSRIAVIKDRVRTICTPGETVDVLVTEWGIAVNPRRTDLLEVHSIEKLREKAERLCGKARPIPEGERIVGIVEYRDGTIIDVVRARA
;
A
#
# COMPACT_ATOMS: atom_id res chain seq x y z
N MET A 1 -6.59 4.49 -28.51
CA MET A 1 -5.31 4.48 -27.77
C MET A 1 -4.78 5.90 -27.69
N ARG A 2 -4.57 6.40 -26.48
CA ARG A 2 -3.92 7.70 -26.23
C ARG A 2 -2.53 7.46 -25.63
N LYS A 3 -1.57 8.31 -25.97
CA LYS A 3 -0.20 8.18 -25.45
C LYS A 3 -0.06 9.02 -24.18
N ALA A 4 0.27 8.38 -23.05
CA ALA A 4 0.65 9.09 -21.82
C ALA A 4 2.01 9.78 -21.99
N ILE A 5 2.30 10.80 -21.15
CA ILE A 5 3.53 11.60 -21.23
C ILE A 5 4.81 10.73 -21.11
N LEU A 6 4.74 9.62 -20.38
CA LEU A 6 5.85 8.65 -20.26
C LEU A 6 5.95 7.67 -21.44
N GLY A 7 5.22 7.95 -22.55
CA GLY A 7 5.27 7.18 -23.78
C GLY A 7 4.55 5.83 -23.72
N ARG A 8 3.70 5.61 -22.72
CA ARG A 8 2.82 4.43 -22.64
C ARG A 8 1.56 4.65 -23.47
N GLU A 9 1.10 3.59 -24.11
CA GLU A 9 -0.16 3.59 -24.86
C GLU A 9 -1.29 3.11 -23.98
N ILE A 10 -2.24 4.01 -23.69
CA ILE A 10 -3.38 3.77 -22.83
C ILE A 10 -4.64 3.68 -23.69
N PRO A 11 -5.46 2.63 -23.60
CA PRO A 11 -6.74 2.57 -24.29
C PRO A 11 -7.67 3.68 -23.80
N ASP A 12 -8.58 4.14 -24.65
CA ASP A 12 -9.56 5.15 -24.28
C ASP A 12 -10.55 4.63 -23.25
N GLN A 13 -10.91 3.34 -23.41
CA GLN A 13 -11.80 2.62 -22.50
C GLN A 13 -11.33 1.18 -22.31
N LEU A 14 -11.58 0.62 -21.13
CA LEU A 14 -11.41 -0.80 -20.84
C LEU A 14 -12.48 -1.26 -19.85
N ASP A 15 -13.16 -2.36 -20.16
CA ASP A 15 -14.23 -2.94 -19.32
C ASP A 15 -15.36 -1.94 -18.95
N GLY A 16 -15.62 -0.96 -19.85
CA GLY A 16 -16.62 0.08 -19.66
C GLY A 16 -16.16 1.28 -18.84
N ILE A 17 -14.87 1.32 -18.46
CA ILE A 17 -14.25 2.42 -17.71
C ILE A 17 -13.50 3.31 -18.69
N GLU A 18 -13.79 4.63 -18.69
CA GLU A 18 -12.98 5.60 -19.40
C GLU A 18 -11.62 5.78 -18.69
N LEU A 19 -10.53 5.68 -19.46
CA LEU A 19 -9.17 5.78 -18.94
C LEU A 19 -8.56 7.13 -19.30
N LYS A 20 -8.18 7.92 -18.30
CA LYS A 20 -7.50 9.21 -18.48
C LYS A 20 -5.98 8.99 -18.41
N PRO A 21 -5.23 9.22 -19.50
CA PRO A 21 -3.79 9.03 -19.49
C PRO A 21 -3.09 9.97 -18.51
N PHE A 22 -2.03 9.46 -17.89
CA PHE A 22 -1.15 10.23 -17.01
C PHE A 22 -0.48 11.39 -17.77
N ALA A 23 -0.57 12.59 -17.19
CA ALA A 23 -0.09 13.84 -17.77
C ALA A 23 1.16 14.42 -17.09
N GLY A 24 1.64 13.78 -16.02
CA GLY A 24 2.75 14.21 -15.17
C GLY A 24 2.35 14.30 -13.70
N ALA A 25 3.28 13.99 -12.78
CA ALA A 25 3.01 13.96 -11.34
C ALA A 25 2.56 15.31 -10.78
N PHE A 26 2.98 16.39 -11.43
CA PHE A 26 2.72 17.78 -11.02
C PHE A 26 2.03 18.60 -12.12
N ALA A 27 1.47 17.94 -13.14
CA ALA A 27 0.87 18.61 -14.31
C ALA A 27 -0.37 19.45 -13.96
N ALA A 28 -1.15 19.00 -13.00
CA ALA A 28 -2.33 19.72 -12.52
C ALA A 28 -2.51 19.51 -11.03
N ARG A 29 -3.18 20.46 -10.38
CA ARG A 29 -3.65 20.20 -9.02
C ARG A 29 -4.81 19.21 -9.07
N PRO A 30 -4.82 18.19 -8.20
CA PRO A 30 -5.98 17.33 -8.05
C PRO A 30 -7.23 18.17 -7.79
N SER A 31 -8.31 17.90 -8.51
CA SER A 31 -9.58 18.60 -8.37
C SER A 31 -10.72 17.59 -8.41
N GLY A 32 -11.79 17.88 -7.70
CA GLY A 32 -12.98 17.06 -7.62
C GLY A 32 -13.82 17.42 -6.41
N THR A 33 -14.83 16.62 -6.18
CA THR A 33 -15.70 16.71 -5.01
C THR A 33 -15.66 15.39 -4.26
N ARG A 34 -15.79 15.44 -2.94
CA ARG A 34 -16.01 14.25 -2.14
C ARG A 34 -17.45 13.76 -2.35
N ALA A 35 -17.64 12.46 -2.37
CA ALA A 35 -18.96 11.85 -2.35
C ALA A 35 -19.64 12.15 -1.01
N ALA A 36 -20.96 12.36 -1.03
CA ALA A 36 -21.71 12.43 0.23
C ALA A 36 -21.90 11.01 0.78
N PRO A 37 -21.47 10.73 2.03
CA PRO A 37 -21.75 9.44 2.66
C PRO A 37 -23.26 9.23 2.82
N PRO A 38 -23.75 7.96 2.80
CA PRO A 38 -25.15 7.68 3.06
C PRO A 38 -25.55 8.05 4.50
N VAL A 39 -26.79 8.49 4.69
CA VAL A 39 -27.32 8.71 6.03
C VAL A 39 -27.51 7.37 6.73
N LYS A 40 -26.95 7.25 7.92
CA LYS A 40 -27.03 6.06 8.77
C LYS A 40 -27.77 6.43 10.06
N CYS A 41 -28.93 5.83 10.29
CA CYS A 41 -29.69 6.08 11.51
C CYS A 41 -30.19 4.77 12.13
N ARG A 42 -30.35 4.78 13.46
CA ARG A 42 -30.95 3.71 14.23
C ARG A 42 -31.87 4.28 15.31
N LEU A 43 -32.92 3.55 15.58
CA LEU A 43 -33.79 3.88 16.70
C LEU A 43 -33.18 3.34 18.02
N PRO A 44 -33.49 3.97 19.16
CA PRO A 44 -33.09 3.44 20.47
C PRO A 44 -33.53 1.99 20.64
N GLY A 45 -32.63 1.13 21.11
CA GLY A 45 -32.90 -0.31 21.33
C GLY A 45 -32.68 -1.21 20.11
N GLU A 46 -32.40 -0.67 18.93
CA GLU A 46 -32.01 -1.49 17.78
C GLU A 46 -30.59 -2.04 17.94
N ALA A 47 -30.48 -3.38 18.01
CA ALA A 47 -29.19 -4.06 18.13
C ALA A 47 -28.42 -4.00 16.80
N LYS A 48 -27.09 -3.81 16.89
CA LYS A 48 -26.16 -3.95 15.75
C LYS A 48 -25.55 -5.34 15.66
N CYS A 49 -25.47 -6.08 16.76
CA CYS A 49 -24.91 -7.43 16.78
C CYS A 49 -25.80 -8.41 16.03
N LEU A 50 -25.16 -9.19 15.15
CA LEU A 50 -25.77 -10.23 14.36
C LEU A 50 -25.11 -11.58 14.68
N PRO A 51 -25.88 -12.70 14.62
CA PRO A 51 -25.37 -13.99 15.10
C PRO A 51 -24.28 -14.62 14.20
N ASP A 52 -24.30 -14.30 12.91
CA ASP A 52 -23.39 -14.90 11.92
C ASP A 52 -23.34 -14.10 10.61
N LEU A 53 -22.44 -14.51 9.71
CA LEU A 53 -22.30 -13.88 8.38
C LEU A 53 -23.58 -14.02 7.52
N ASP A 54 -24.39 -15.05 7.75
CA ASP A 54 -25.61 -15.29 6.98
C ASP A 54 -26.67 -14.24 7.32
N ALA A 55 -26.79 -13.91 8.61
CA ALA A 55 -27.62 -12.81 9.08
C ALA A 55 -27.10 -11.45 8.57
N VAL A 56 -25.77 -11.25 8.58
CA VAL A 56 -25.14 -10.05 8.00
C VAL A 56 -25.53 -9.90 6.54
N PHE A 57 -25.36 -10.93 5.71
CA PHE A 57 -25.66 -10.86 4.28
C PHE A 57 -27.14 -10.55 4.00
N THR A 58 -28.02 -11.05 4.84
CA THR A 58 -29.45 -10.75 4.77
C THR A 58 -29.72 -9.28 5.10
N LYS A 59 -29.09 -8.75 6.15
CA LYS A 59 -29.26 -7.36 6.61
C LYS A 59 -28.69 -6.33 5.63
N VAL A 60 -27.50 -6.58 5.09
CA VAL A 60 -26.88 -5.68 4.09
C VAL A 60 -27.47 -5.86 2.69
N GLY A 61 -28.36 -6.85 2.50
CA GLY A 61 -28.94 -7.14 1.19
C GLY A 61 -27.90 -7.58 0.16
N LEU A 62 -26.94 -8.43 0.58
CA LEU A 62 -25.86 -8.88 -0.30
C LEU A 62 -26.39 -9.57 -1.55
N LYS A 63 -25.96 -9.08 -2.72
CA LYS A 63 -26.36 -9.61 -4.04
C LYS A 63 -25.19 -9.59 -5.03
N SER A 64 -25.35 -10.35 -6.10
CA SER A 64 -24.38 -10.37 -7.21
C SER A 64 -24.15 -8.98 -7.79
N GLY A 65 -22.91 -8.70 -8.21
CA GLY A 65 -22.48 -7.43 -8.76
C GLY A 65 -21.98 -6.40 -7.74
N MET A 66 -22.14 -6.64 -6.44
CA MET A 66 -21.70 -5.73 -5.38
C MET A 66 -20.19 -5.68 -5.24
N THR A 67 -19.69 -4.55 -4.73
CA THR A 67 -18.31 -4.31 -4.33
C THR A 67 -18.15 -4.56 -2.84
N LEU A 68 -17.29 -5.51 -2.48
CA LEU A 68 -16.93 -5.81 -1.10
C LEU A 68 -15.52 -5.32 -0.82
N SER A 69 -15.35 -4.62 0.29
CA SER A 69 -14.06 -4.07 0.71
C SER A 69 -13.46 -4.83 1.88
N PHE A 70 -12.12 -4.97 1.83
CA PHE A 70 -11.30 -5.63 2.85
C PHE A 70 -10.00 -4.87 3.06
N HIS A 71 -9.36 -5.10 4.22
CA HIS A 71 -8.18 -4.37 4.66
C HIS A 71 -7.05 -5.32 5.07
N HIS A 72 -5.81 -4.87 4.92
CA HIS A 72 -4.65 -5.78 5.06
C HIS A 72 -3.85 -5.58 6.35
N HIS A 73 -4.47 -5.12 7.43
CA HIS A 73 -3.75 -4.95 8.70
C HIS A 73 -3.22 -6.27 9.30
N PHE A 74 -3.85 -7.41 9.01
CA PHE A 74 -3.28 -8.74 9.33
C PHE A 74 -2.25 -9.25 8.30
N ARG A 75 -2.12 -8.61 7.14
CA ARG A 75 -1.22 -9.03 6.05
C ARG A 75 -1.42 -10.50 5.66
N ASN A 76 -0.36 -11.33 5.76
CA ASN A 76 -0.47 -12.76 5.44
C ASN A 76 -1.16 -13.59 6.54
N GLY A 77 -1.64 -12.97 7.60
CA GLY A 77 -2.44 -13.59 8.65
C GLY A 77 -3.94 -13.37 8.51
N ASP A 78 -4.43 -12.65 7.47
CA ASP A 78 -5.86 -12.40 7.30
C ASP A 78 -6.65 -13.69 7.06
N MET A 79 -7.76 -13.81 7.76
CA MET A 79 -8.71 -14.92 7.59
C MET A 79 -10.07 -14.43 7.10
N LEU A 80 -10.39 -13.15 7.31
CA LEU A 80 -11.72 -12.61 7.09
C LEU A 80 -12.15 -12.67 5.63
N MET A 81 -11.31 -12.22 4.70
CA MET A 81 -11.68 -12.17 3.28
C MET A 81 -12.07 -13.55 2.75
N ASN A 82 -11.28 -14.58 3.07
CA ASN A 82 -11.58 -15.96 2.67
C ASN A 82 -12.91 -16.46 3.23
N GLN A 83 -13.23 -16.16 4.51
CA GLN A 83 -14.46 -16.58 5.17
C GLN A 83 -15.67 -15.91 4.56
N VAL A 84 -15.64 -14.59 4.35
CA VAL A 84 -16.74 -13.81 3.76
C VAL A 84 -17.03 -14.27 2.33
N ILE A 85 -15.99 -14.43 1.49
CA ILE A 85 -16.16 -14.86 0.10
C ILE A 85 -16.67 -16.29 0.00
N ALA A 86 -16.17 -17.21 0.84
CA ALA A 86 -16.68 -18.58 0.90
C ALA A 86 -18.16 -18.65 1.32
N ALA A 87 -18.54 -17.83 2.31
CA ALA A 87 -19.93 -17.75 2.75
C ALA A 87 -20.86 -17.14 1.66
N ALA A 88 -20.40 -16.09 0.96
CA ALA A 88 -21.12 -15.50 -0.16
C ALA A 88 -21.32 -16.50 -1.32
N ALA A 89 -20.27 -17.26 -1.64
CA ALA A 89 -20.31 -18.30 -2.67
C ALA A 89 -21.34 -19.41 -2.34
N LYS A 90 -21.44 -19.84 -1.07
CA LYS A 90 -22.45 -20.82 -0.62
C LYS A 90 -23.88 -20.32 -0.82
N ARG A 91 -24.12 -19.02 -0.79
CA ARG A 91 -25.42 -18.40 -1.13
C ARG A 91 -25.68 -18.24 -2.63
N GLY A 92 -24.75 -18.68 -3.47
CA GLY A 92 -24.85 -18.52 -4.93
C GLY A 92 -24.59 -17.10 -5.43
N ILE A 93 -24.00 -16.23 -4.62
CA ILE A 93 -23.60 -14.87 -5.00
C ILE A 93 -22.46 -14.96 -6.01
N LYS A 94 -22.51 -14.16 -7.06
CA LYS A 94 -21.54 -14.13 -8.17
C LYS A 94 -21.22 -12.68 -8.57
N ASP A 95 -20.27 -12.52 -9.51
CA ASP A 95 -19.91 -11.22 -10.11
C ASP A 95 -19.47 -10.17 -9.06
N LEU A 96 -18.85 -10.61 -7.96
CA LEU A 96 -18.36 -9.70 -6.93
C LEU A 96 -17.11 -8.93 -7.42
N ARG A 97 -17.04 -7.67 -7.02
CA ARG A 97 -15.82 -6.86 -7.07
C ARG A 97 -15.17 -6.86 -5.71
N ILE A 98 -13.91 -7.25 -5.64
CA ILE A 98 -13.11 -7.20 -4.42
C ILE A 98 -12.28 -5.92 -4.41
N ALA A 99 -12.55 -5.02 -3.46
CA ALA A 99 -11.81 -3.78 -3.24
C ALA A 99 -10.93 -3.93 -1.99
N ALA A 100 -9.82 -4.65 -2.11
CA ALA A 100 -8.92 -4.93 -0.99
C ALA A 100 -7.70 -4.02 -1.02
N SER A 101 -7.29 -3.48 0.13
CA SER A 101 -6.07 -2.69 0.22
C SER A 101 -4.80 -3.51 -0.06
N SER A 102 -4.81 -4.85 0.16
CA SER A 102 -3.80 -5.78 -0.35
C SER A 102 -4.30 -7.22 -0.36
N ILE A 103 -3.74 -8.05 -1.25
CA ILE A 103 -4.01 -9.48 -1.36
C ILE A 103 -2.69 -10.24 -1.24
N PHE A 104 -2.60 -11.12 -0.24
CA PHE A 104 -1.42 -11.90 0.11
C PHE A 104 -1.56 -13.40 -0.25
N PRO A 105 -0.49 -14.21 -0.15
CA PRO A 105 -0.56 -15.65 -0.42
C PRO A 105 -1.60 -16.42 0.40
N VAL A 106 -1.95 -15.97 1.62
CA VAL A 106 -3.02 -16.56 2.44
C VAL A 106 -4.38 -16.56 1.73
N HIS A 107 -4.59 -15.66 0.77
CA HIS A 107 -5.81 -15.56 -0.02
C HIS A 107 -5.82 -16.51 -1.25
N ALA A 108 -4.94 -17.51 -1.32
CA ALA A 108 -4.93 -18.53 -2.37
C ALA A 108 -6.31 -19.14 -2.69
N PRO A 109 -7.22 -19.38 -1.70
CA PRO A 109 -8.56 -19.90 -1.98
C PRO A 109 -9.39 -19.02 -2.92
N LEU A 110 -9.12 -17.71 -3.03
CA LEU A 110 -9.84 -16.81 -3.94
C LEU A 110 -9.70 -17.20 -5.41
N VAL A 111 -8.65 -17.93 -5.79
CA VAL A 111 -8.45 -18.40 -7.17
C VAL A 111 -9.62 -19.28 -7.66
N GLU A 112 -10.16 -20.14 -6.80
CA GLU A 112 -11.33 -20.96 -7.14
C GLU A 112 -12.59 -20.10 -7.29
N PHE A 113 -12.72 -19.06 -6.48
CA PHE A 113 -13.84 -18.12 -6.60
C PHE A 113 -13.74 -17.22 -7.84
N ILE A 114 -12.53 -16.94 -8.35
CA ILE A 114 -12.32 -16.33 -9.66
C ILE A 114 -12.77 -17.30 -10.76
N ARG A 115 -12.33 -18.56 -10.73
CA ARG A 115 -12.69 -19.58 -11.72
C ARG A 115 -14.19 -19.85 -11.80
N SER A 116 -14.87 -19.86 -10.67
CA SER A 116 -16.31 -20.10 -10.58
C SER A 116 -17.18 -18.85 -10.88
N GLY A 117 -16.54 -17.69 -11.14
CA GLY A 117 -17.25 -16.44 -11.42
C GLY A 117 -17.90 -15.79 -10.20
N VAL A 118 -17.53 -16.19 -9.01
CA VAL A 118 -17.90 -15.48 -7.76
C VAL A 118 -17.19 -14.13 -7.72
N ILE A 119 -15.89 -14.11 -8.04
CA ILE A 119 -15.09 -12.88 -8.16
C ILE A 119 -14.81 -12.63 -9.64
N THR A 120 -15.13 -11.45 -10.14
CA THR A 120 -14.91 -11.04 -11.53
C THR A 120 -14.06 -9.79 -11.67
N ARG A 121 -13.87 -9.03 -10.59
CA ARG A 121 -13.11 -7.78 -10.56
C ARG A 121 -12.28 -7.69 -9.28
N ILE A 122 -11.10 -7.13 -9.41
CA ILE A 122 -10.20 -6.83 -8.28
C ILE A 122 -9.71 -5.39 -8.42
N ASP A 123 -9.84 -4.63 -7.34
CA ASP A 123 -9.17 -3.35 -7.09
C ASP A 123 -8.29 -3.51 -5.87
N SER A 124 -6.98 -3.27 -6.02
CA SER A 124 -6.05 -3.48 -4.90
C SER A 124 -4.79 -2.62 -5.05
N ASP A 125 -4.13 -2.38 -3.93
CA ASP A 125 -2.88 -1.61 -3.90
C ASP A 125 -1.66 -2.53 -4.00
N TYR A 126 -1.87 -3.83 -3.73
CA TYR A 126 -0.84 -4.87 -3.76
C TYR A 126 -1.47 -6.25 -3.93
N VAL A 127 -0.94 -7.06 -4.85
CA VAL A 127 -1.40 -8.45 -5.05
C VAL A 127 -0.18 -9.36 -5.22
N SER A 128 -0.11 -10.41 -4.44
CA SER A 128 0.98 -11.40 -4.49
C SER A 128 0.48 -12.83 -4.37
N GLY A 129 1.35 -13.81 -4.65
CA GLY A 129 1.04 -15.22 -4.56
C GLY A 129 0.06 -15.73 -5.63
N PRO A 130 -0.74 -16.76 -5.33
CA PRO A 130 -1.58 -17.43 -6.33
C PRO A 130 -2.60 -16.55 -7.01
N VAL A 131 -3.15 -15.53 -6.32
CA VAL A 131 -4.08 -14.57 -6.93
C VAL A 131 -3.37 -13.70 -7.96
N ALA A 132 -2.13 -13.25 -7.68
CA ALA A 132 -1.33 -12.50 -8.64
C ALA A 132 -1.04 -13.31 -9.90
N GLU A 133 -0.73 -14.60 -9.76
CA GLU A 133 -0.52 -15.52 -10.88
C GLU A 133 -1.82 -15.70 -11.70
N ALA A 134 -2.96 -15.88 -11.02
CA ALA A 134 -4.26 -15.99 -11.68
C ALA A 134 -4.62 -14.73 -12.49
N VAL A 135 -4.34 -13.54 -11.96
CA VAL A 135 -4.53 -12.27 -12.69
C VAL A 135 -3.56 -12.18 -13.86
N SER A 136 -2.26 -12.48 -13.64
CA SER A 136 -1.22 -12.41 -14.68
C SER A 136 -1.47 -13.34 -15.87
N SER A 137 -2.07 -14.51 -15.61
CA SER A 137 -2.46 -15.48 -16.63
C SER A 137 -3.78 -15.13 -17.33
N GLY A 138 -4.46 -14.05 -16.93
CA GLY A 138 -5.72 -13.62 -17.51
C GLY A 138 -6.94 -14.43 -17.05
N LEU A 139 -6.83 -15.14 -15.91
CA LEU A 139 -7.97 -15.89 -15.36
C LEU A 139 -9.09 -14.95 -14.88
N LEU A 140 -8.74 -13.75 -14.35
CA LEU A 140 -9.73 -12.77 -13.93
C LEU A 140 -10.50 -12.26 -15.16
N PRO A 141 -11.85 -12.28 -15.16
CA PRO A 141 -12.65 -11.90 -16.32
C PRO A 141 -12.43 -10.46 -16.79
N ARG A 142 -12.27 -9.53 -15.86
CA ARG A 142 -11.98 -8.11 -16.14
C ARG A 142 -10.60 -7.72 -15.67
N ALA A 143 -10.02 -6.67 -16.23
CA ALA A 143 -8.72 -6.17 -15.81
C ALA A 143 -8.74 -5.73 -14.33
N ALA A 144 -7.73 -6.15 -13.57
CA ALA A 144 -7.54 -5.65 -12.20
C ALA A 144 -7.11 -4.18 -12.23
N VAL A 145 -7.51 -3.42 -11.21
CA VAL A 145 -7.06 -2.02 -11.04
C VAL A 145 -6.08 -1.98 -9.87
N PHE A 146 -4.86 -1.51 -10.15
CA PHE A 146 -3.80 -1.34 -9.15
C PHE A 146 -3.69 0.14 -8.81
N ARG A 147 -3.99 0.48 -7.55
CA ARG A 147 -3.93 1.84 -7.03
C ARG A 147 -2.73 2.04 -6.10
N THR A 148 -2.46 3.29 -5.73
CA THR A 148 -1.64 3.58 -4.56
C THR A 148 -2.53 3.60 -3.30
N HIS A 149 -1.93 3.58 -2.12
CA HIS A 149 -2.69 3.69 -0.87
C HIS A 149 -3.47 5.01 -0.79
N GLY A 150 -2.82 6.13 -1.13
CA GLY A 150 -3.48 7.43 -1.20
C GLY A 150 -4.48 7.52 -2.36
N GLY A 151 -4.16 6.90 -3.50
CA GLY A 151 -5.04 6.81 -4.67
C GLY A 151 -6.31 6.00 -4.41
N ARG A 152 -6.24 4.89 -3.65
CA ARG A 152 -7.41 4.13 -3.20
C ARG A 152 -8.29 4.97 -2.28
N ALA A 153 -7.70 5.60 -1.27
CA ALA A 153 -8.42 6.50 -0.37
C ALA A 153 -9.12 7.62 -1.14
N ARG A 154 -8.41 8.28 -2.07
CA ARG A 154 -8.97 9.28 -2.98
C ARG A 154 -10.14 8.73 -3.80
N ALA A 155 -9.99 7.53 -4.39
CA ALA A 155 -11.01 6.94 -5.25
C ALA A 155 -12.31 6.64 -4.48
N ILE A 156 -12.20 6.25 -3.21
CA ILE A 156 -13.35 6.06 -2.32
C ILE A 156 -13.96 7.41 -1.96
N GLU A 157 -13.15 8.37 -1.51
CA GLU A 157 -13.62 9.71 -1.12
C GLU A 157 -14.38 10.43 -2.23
N CYS A 158 -13.98 10.28 -3.49
CA CYS A 158 -14.65 10.96 -4.62
C CYS A 158 -15.71 10.10 -5.34
N GLY A 159 -15.91 8.85 -4.91
CA GLY A 159 -16.91 7.94 -5.49
C GLY A 159 -16.48 7.20 -6.75
N ASP A 160 -15.21 7.31 -7.20
CA ASP A 160 -14.68 6.54 -8.33
C ASP A 160 -14.61 5.04 -8.00
N LEU A 161 -14.42 4.72 -6.71
CA LEU A 161 -14.51 3.38 -6.15
C LEU A 161 -15.64 3.35 -5.11
N LYS A 162 -16.85 3.03 -5.55
CA LYS A 162 -17.97 2.83 -4.64
C LYS A 162 -17.85 1.48 -3.93
N ILE A 163 -18.00 1.51 -2.61
CA ILE A 163 -18.03 0.32 -1.74
C ILE A 163 -19.49 0.08 -1.30
N ASP A 164 -20.06 -1.08 -1.66
CA ASP A 164 -21.40 -1.45 -1.20
C ASP A 164 -21.36 -1.98 0.23
N VAL A 165 -20.38 -2.85 0.55
CA VAL A 165 -20.20 -3.37 1.92
C VAL A 165 -18.72 -3.40 2.27
N ALA A 166 -18.33 -2.71 3.35
CA ALA A 166 -17.01 -2.82 3.94
C ALA A 166 -17.01 -3.84 5.08
N PHE A 167 -16.18 -4.87 4.98
CA PHE A 167 -15.92 -5.83 6.06
C PHE A 167 -14.60 -5.46 6.74
N ILE A 168 -14.67 -5.05 7.99
CA ILE A 168 -13.49 -4.62 8.77
C ILE A 168 -13.20 -5.67 9.84
N ALA A 169 -12.06 -6.36 9.71
CA ALA A 169 -11.56 -7.23 10.77
C ALA A 169 -11.13 -6.37 11.95
N ALA A 170 -11.82 -6.48 13.07
CA ALA A 170 -11.62 -5.68 14.24
C ALA A 170 -11.18 -6.58 15.42
N PRO A 171 -9.91 -6.56 15.85
CA PRO A 171 -9.42 -7.30 17.02
C PRO A 171 -10.21 -7.09 18.29
N SER A 172 -10.89 -5.95 18.42
CA SER A 172 -11.89 -5.72 19.46
C SER A 172 -13.04 -4.87 18.95
N ALA A 173 -14.26 -5.22 19.34
CA ALA A 173 -15.47 -4.46 19.09
C ALA A 173 -16.38 -4.45 20.31
N ASP A 174 -17.25 -3.43 20.46
CA ASP A 174 -18.40 -3.50 21.35
C ASP A 174 -19.72 -3.71 20.57
N ALA A 175 -20.78 -4.00 21.30
CA ALA A 175 -22.10 -4.29 20.72
C ALA A 175 -22.71 -3.11 19.95
N TYR A 176 -22.19 -1.90 20.10
CA TYR A 176 -22.65 -0.70 19.40
C TYR A 176 -21.77 -0.35 18.19
N GLY A 177 -20.63 -1.03 18.02
CA GLY A 177 -19.77 -0.89 16.86
C GLY A 177 -18.61 0.07 17.02
N ASN A 178 -18.19 0.42 18.25
CA ASN A 178 -16.85 0.96 18.45
C ASN A 178 -15.84 -0.16 18.23
N ILE A 179 -14.81 0.09 17.45
CA ILE A 179 -13.78 -0.90 17.13
C ILE A 179 -12.37 -0.34 17.27
N ASN A 180 -11.41 -1.20 17.57
CA ASN A 180 -9.99 -0.89 17.48
C ASN A 180 -9.16 -2.12 17.07
N GLY A 181 -7.94 -1.85 16.62
CA GLY A 181 -6.96 -2.86 16.23
C GLY A 181 -5.92 -3.17 17.31
N VAL A 182 -5.96 -2.51 18.47
CA VAL A 182 -4.84 -2.49 19.43
C VAL A 182 -5.07 -3.36 20.66
N THR A 183 -6.29 -3.87 20.86
CA THR A 183 -6.65 -4.73 22.02
C THR A 183 -7.15 -6.10 21.54
N GLY A 184 -7.14 -7.09 22.42
CA GLY A 184 -7.49 -8.48 22.12
C GLY A 184 -6.31 -9.35 21.71
N GLU A 185 -6.54 -10.68 21.63
CA GLU A 185 -5.50 -11.66 21.28
C GLU A 185 -5.03 -11.50 19.82
N THR A 186 -5.89 -11.02 18.96
CA THR A 186 -5.61 -10.78 17.54
C THR A 186 -5.21 -9.33 17.25
N ALA A 187 -4.79 -8.56 18.27
CA ALA A 187 -4.35 -7.18 18.05
C ALA A 187 -3.36 -7.07 16.89
N CYS A 188 -3.67 -6.20 15.93
CA CYS A 188 -2.94 -6.01 14.68
C CYS A 188 -2.42 -4.57 14.49
N GLY A 189 -2.74 -3.67 15.42
CA GLY A 189 -2.34 -2.28 15.43
C GLY A 189 -3.30 -1.35 14.69
N SER A 190 -2.76 -0.41 13.94
CA SER A 190 -3.52 0.60 13.21
C SER A 190 -4.50 0.02 12.19
N LEU A 191 -5.73 0.53 12.18
CA LEU A 191 -6.78 0.25 11.18
C LEU A 191 -6.82 1.30 10.07
N GLY A 192 -5.76 2.07 9.88
CA GLY A 192 -5.72 3.29 9.04
C GLY A 192 -6.25 3.12 7.62
N TYR A 193 -6.08 1.96 7.00
CA TYR A 193 -6.63 1.69 5.66
C TYR A 193 -8.14 1.43 5.64
N ALA A 194 -8.77 1.17 6.78
CA ALA A 194 -10.21 0.97 6.89
C ALA A 194 -10.99 2.28 7.06
N PHE A 195 -10.35 3.38 7.44
CA PHE A 195 -11.03 4.64 7.70
C PHE A 195 -11.84 5.17 6.52
N PRO A 196 -11.30 5.29 5.27
CA PRO A 196 -12.10 5.78 4.15
C PRO A 196 -13.29 4.86 3.83
N ASP A 197 -13.14 3.55 4.03
CA ASP A 197 -14.22 2.60 3.82
C ASP A 197 -15.30 2.77 4.89
N ALA A 198 -14.93 2.97 6.15
CA ALA A 198 -15.87 3.24 7.24
C ALA A 198 -16.64 4.55 7.04
N ASP A 199 -15.98 5.56 6.43
CA ASP A 199 -16.60 6.87 6.17
C ASP A 199 -17.56 6.84 4.97
N TYR A 200 -17.27 6.06 3.91
CA TYR A 200 -17.94 6.20 2.61
C TYR A 200 -18.67 4.95 2.09
N ALA A 201 -18.47 3.77 2.69
CA ALA A 201 -19.22 2.58 2.28
C ALA A 201 -20.72 2.70 2.59
N ASP A 202 -21.55 2.13 1.73
CA ASP A 202 -23.01 2.11 1.95
C ASP A 202 -23.34 1.36 3.25
N GLN A 203 -22.65 0.24 3.53
CA GLN A 203 -22.77 -0.54 4.76
C GLN A 203 -21.39 -0.90 5.32
N VAL A 204 -21.23 -0.83 6.62
CA VAL A 204 -19.98 -1.17 7.34
C VAL A 204 -20.24 -2.27 8.34
N VAL A 205 -19.53 -3.36 8.21
CA VAL A 205 -19.62 -4.54 9.08
C VAL A 205 -18.31 -4.70 9.85
N ALA A 206 -18.34 -4.51 11.15
CA ALA A 206 -17.24 -4.88 12.04
C ALA A 206 -17.32 -6.39 12.31
N VAL A 207 -16.24 -7.11 12.01
CA VAL A 207 -16.11 -8.54 12.28
C VAL A 207 -15.02 -8.70 13.33
N THR A 208 -15.38 -9.26 14.48
CA THR A 208 -14.49 -9.39 15.64
C THR A 208 -14.41 -10.84 16.12
N ASP A 209 -13.34 -11.17 16.81
CA ASP A 209 -13.21 -12.38 17.64
C ASP A 209 -13.09 -12.05 19.13
N ASN A 210 -13.41 -10.79 19.48
CA ASN A 210 -13.31 -10.28 20.86
C ASN A 210 -14.37 -9.19 21.12
N LEU A 211 -15.60 -9.62 21.37
CA LEU A 211 -16.69 -8.71 21.72
C LEU A 211 -16.56 -8.23 23.17
N GLN A 212 -16.40 -6.94 23.37
CA GLN A 212 -16.14 -6.31 24.65
C GLN A 212 -17.38 -5.59 25.20
N PRO A 213 -17.46 -5.39 26.53
CA PRO A 213 -18.46 -4.53 27.15
C PRO A 213 -18.39 -3.08 26.62
N TYR A 214 -19.57 -2.47 26.46
CA TYR A 214 -19.66 -1.05 26.08
C TYR A 214 -19.29 -0.13 27.25
N PRO A 215 -18.59 0.98 27.05
CA PRO A 215 -17.96 1.43 25.79
C PRO A 215 -16.55 0.83 25.64
N LEU A 216 -16.24 0.34 24.43
CA LEU A 216 -14.87 -0.05 24.08
C LEU A 216 -13.98 1.20 23.99
N THR A 217 -12.81 1.16 24.60
CA THR A 217 -11.76 2.18 24.50
C THR A 217 -10.37 1.54 24.42
N PRO A 218 -9.40 2.10 23.66
CA PRO A 218 -9.54 3.25 22.76
C PRO A 218 -10.45 2.94 21.55
N ILE A 219 -10.92 3.98 20.87
CA ILE A 219 -11.75 3.87 19.67
C ILE A 219 -10.93 4.29 18.45
N SER A 220 -10.69 3.38 17.50
CA SER A 220 -10.11 3.71 16.18
C SER A 220 -11.20 4.15 15.21
N ILE A 221 -12.26 3.35 15.10
CA ILE A 221 -13.44 3.68 14.28
C ILE A 221 -14.66 3.66 15.19
N SER A 222 -15.38 4.78 15.24
CA SER A 222 -16.49 4.98 16.15
C SER A 222 -17.78 4.31 15.67
N GLN A 223 -18.63 4.00 16.61
CA GLN A 223 -19.92 3.34 16.39
C GLN A 223 -20.84 4.04 15.39
N GLU A 224 -20.70 5.34 15.19
CA GLU A 224 -21.49 6.10 14.21
C GLU A 224 -21.22 5.69 12.75
N ARG A 225 -20.04 5.10 12.49
CA ARG A 225 -19.60 4.67 11.16
C ARG A 225 -19.89 3.19 10.89
N VAL A 226 -20.13 2.39 11.95
CA VAL A 226 -20.34 0.93 11.86
C VAL A 226 -21.82 0.63 11.88
N ASP A 227 -22.31 -0.10 10.88
CA ASP A 227 -23.72 -0.50 10.78
C ASP A 227 -24.02 -1.80 11.54
N TRP A 228 -23.14 -2.80 11.40
CA TRP A 228 -23.35 -4.13 11.96
C TRP A 228 -22.09 -4.65 12.64
N VAL A 229 -22.29 -5.47 13.65
CA VAL A 229 -21.21 -6.19 14.36
C VAL A 229 -21.53 -7.67 14.29
N VAL A 230 -20.53 -8.48 13.98
CA VAL A 230 -20.62 -9.94 14.03
C VAL A 230 -19.36 -10.52 14.68
N GLU A 231 -19.58 -11.47 15.60
CA GLU A 231 -18.48 -12.20 16.23
C GLU A 231 -18.22 -13.49 15.47
N LEU A 232 -16.96 -13.76 15.14
CA LEU A 232 -16.50 -15.02 14.55
C LEU A 232 -15.45 -15.64 15.48
N GLU A 233 -15.25 -16.95 15.40
CA GLU A 233 -14.25 -17.67 16.20
C GLU A 233 -12.84 -17.11 16.05
N LYS A 234 -12.49 -16.70 14.81
CA LYS A 234 -11.17 -16.13 14.50
C LYS A 234 -11.24 -15.26 13.25
N ILE A 235 -10.64 -14.07 13.32
CA ILE A 235 -10.59 -13.11 12.21
C ILE A 235 -9.22 -13.03 11.52
N GLY A 236 -8.16 -13.41 12.23
CA GLY A 236 -6.79 -13.37 11.73
C GLY A 236 -5.76 -13.96 12.67
N ASP A 237 -4.51 -14.01 12.22
CA ASP A 237 -3.34 -14.36 13.03
C ASP A 237 -2.39 -13.15 13.08
N PRO A 238 -2.18 -12.50 14.24
CA PRO A 238 -1.32 -11.34 14.35
C PRO A 238 0.15 -11.64 14.00
N ASN A 239 0.60 -12.90 14.11
CA ASN A 239 1.94 -13.29 13.69
C ASN A 239 2.14 -13.17 12.17
N GLY A 240 1.09 -13.22 11.40
CA GLY A 240 1.11 -13.02 9.94
C GLY A 240 1.41 -11.57 9.52
N ILE A 241 1.37 -10.59 10.44
CA ILE A 241 1.77 -9.21 10.20
C ILE A 241 3.26 -9.15 9.82
N VAL A 242 4.10 -9.95 10.51
CA VAL A 242 5.53 -10.08 10.21
C VAL A 242 5.71 -10.99 9.01
N SER A 243 5.53 -10.47 7.82
CA SER A 243 5.62 -11.27 6.59
C SER A 243 6.59 -10.68 5.56
N GLY A 244 7.34 -11.57 4.89
CA GLY A 244 8.16 -11.21 3.74
C GLY A 244 9.25 -10.17 4.03
N THR A 245 9.10 -8.98 3.50
CA THR A 245 10.13 -7.92 3.44
C THR A 245 10.22 -7.03 4.69
N THR A 246 9.38 -7.21 5.71
CA THR A 246 9.35 -6.33 6.89
C THR A 246 10.49 -6.55 7.90
N LYS A 247 11.47 -7.38 7.58
CA LYS A 247 12.64 -7.63 8.44
C LYS A 247 13.85 -6.84 7.97
N VAL A 248 14.59 -6.28 8.94
CA VAL A 248 15.90 -5.66 8.67
C VAL A 248 16.83 -6.71 8.09
N THR A 249 17.47 -6.38 6.98
CA THR A 249 18.38 -7.31 6.29
C THR A 249 19.65 -7.57 7.07
N LYS A 250 20.22 -8.77 6.88
CA LYS A 250 21.59 -9.12 7.30
C LYS A 250 22.51 -9.36 6.12
N ASP A 251 22.01 -9.20 4.90
CA ASP A 251 22.79 -9.36 3.67
C ASP A 251 23.81 -8.21 3.57
N PRO A 252 25.12 -8.51 3.47
CA PRO A 252 26.16 -7.48 3.39
C PRO A 252 25.97 -6.50 2.22
N VAL A 253 25.46 -6.97 1.08
CA VAL A 253 25.19 -6.12 -0.09
C VAL A 253 24.09 -5.10 0.24
N GLN A 254 22.99 -5.57 0.82
CA GLN A 254 21.88 -4.72 1.24
C GLN A 254 22.32 -3.73 2.34
N LEU A 255 23.23 -4.12 3.23
CA LEU A 255 23.78 -3.21 4.26
C LEU A 255 24.67 -2.11 3.66
N ILE A 256 25.44 -2.41 2.61
CA ILE A 256 26.20 -1.38 1.86
C ILE A 256 25.23 -0.37 1.21
N ILE A 257 24.16 -0.84 0.57
CA ILE A 257 23.12 0.01 -0.01
C ILE A 257 22.51 0.90 1.07
N ALA A 258 22.12 0.32 2.20
CA ALA A 258 21.54 1.04 3.33
C ALA A 258 22.46 2.13 3.89
N GLN A 259 23.75 1.82 4.05
CA GLN A 259 24.75 2.78 4.49
C GLN A 259 24.94 3.92 3.47
N ASN A 260 24.96 3.60 2.18
CA ASN A 260 25.05 4.60 1.12
C ASN A 260 23.81 5.50 1.08
N ALA A 261 22.61 4.97 1.33
CA ALA A 261 21.39 5.76 1.43
C ALA A 261 21.45 6.75 2.61
N ALA A 262 21.89 6.30 3.79
CA ALA A 262 22.08 7.17 4.94
C ALA A 262 23.12 8.28 4.68
N LYS A 263 24.23 7.96 3.98
CA LYS A 263 25.24 8.95 3.55
C LYS A 263 24.66 9.97 2.58
N ALA A 264 23.81 9.54 1.62
CA ALA A 264 23.14 10.45 0.68
C ALA A 264 22.24 11.45 1.41
N ILE A 265 21.49 11.00 2.42
CA ILE A 265 20.66 11.87 3.26
C ILE A 265 21.53 12.86 4.04
N ALA A 266 22.62 12.41 4.64
CA ALA A 266 23.52 13.29 5.37
C ALA A 266 24.17 14.34 4.47
N ALA A 267 24.50 13.98 3.22
CA ALA A 267 25.11 14.87 2.24
C ALA A 267 24.11 15.89 1.65
N SER A 268 22.81 15.57 1.61
CA SER A 268 21.77 16.47 1.10
C SER A 268 21.49 17.67 2.01
N GLY A 269 21.96 17.65 3.26
CA GLY A 269 21.66 18.68 4.25
C GLY A 269 20.29 18.56 4.92
N LEU A 270 19.48 17.55 4.58
CA LEU A 270 18.15 17.35 5.18
C LEU A 270 18.20 16.79 6.60
N LEU A 271 19.31 16.11 6.97
CA LEU A 271 19.46 15.51 8.30
C LEU A 271 19.80 16.59 9.36
N GLN A 272 18.80 17.30 9.79
CA GLN A 272 18.85 18.39 10.78
C GLN A 272 17.64 18.32 11.71
N ASP A 273 17.60 19.13 12.76
CA ASP A 273 16.47 19.18 13.69
C ASP A 273 15.13 19.40 12.94
N GLY A 274 14.15 18.60 13.29
CA GLY A 274 12.85 18.58 12.63
C GLY A 274 12.76 17.61 11.43
N PHE A 275 13.81 16.88 11.08
CA PHE A 275 13.81 15.87 9.99
C PHE A 275 12.63 14.91 10.09
N SER A 276 12.06 14.56 8.96
CA SER A 276 10.97 13.58 8.87
C SER A 276 11.29 12.47 7.87
N LEU A 277 10.85 11.25 8.18
CA LEU A 277 11.28 10.03 7.48
C LEU A 277 10.13 9.07 7.23
N GLN A 278 10.11 8.50 6.01
CA GLN A 278 9.39 7.27 5.71
C GLN A 278 10.33 6.24 5.10
N THR A 279 10.22 4.99 5.54
CA THR A 279 10.94 3.85 4.91
C THR A 279 9.93 2.92 4.25
N GLY A 280 10.31 2.36 3.10
CA GLY A 280 9.59 1.23 2.51
C GLY A 280 9.77 -0.06 3.34
N ALA A 281 8.89 -1.03 3.14
CA ALA A 281 8.90 -2.35 3.78
C ALA A 281 10.01 -3.29 3.26
N GLY A 282 11.11 -2.77 2.70
CA GLY A 282 12.22 -3.55 2.16
C GLY A 282 13.38 -3.69 3.14
N GLY A 283 14.21 -4.71 2.96
CA GLY A 283 15.36 -4.95 3.82
C GLY A 283 16.36 -3.79 3.87
N ALA A 284 16.76 -3.23 2.71
CA ALA A 284 17.70 -2.10 2.66
C ALA A 284 17.09 -0.77 3.14
N PRO A 285 15.85 -0.37 2.78
CA PRO A 285 15.18 0.79 3.36
C PRO A 285 15.12 0.76 4.89
N LEU A 286 14.72 -0.37 5.47
CA LEU A 286 14.67 -0.54 6.93
C LEU A 286 16.07 -0.50 7.57
N ALA A 287 17.08 -1.12 6.93
CA ALA A 287 18.44 -1.06 7.42
C ALA A 287 19.03 0.37 7.37
N ALA A 288 18.63 1.17 6.37
CA ALA A 288 19.05 2.58 6.29
C ALA A 288 18.57 3.39 7.50
N ALA A 289 17.38 3.10 8.05
CA ALA A 289 16.89 3.75 9.26
C ALA A 289 17.83 3.53 10.47
N ALA A 290 18.46 2.34 10.58
CA ALA A 290 19.42 2.07 11.63
C ALA A 290 20.68 2.97 11.50
N PHE A 291 21.24 3.10 10.30
CA PHE A 291 22.39 4.00 10.04
C PHE A 291 22.02 5.48 10.24
N ILE A 292 20.80 5.87 9.85
CA ILE A 292 20.28 7.23 10.11
C ILE A 292 20.22 7.49 11.62
N ALA A 293 19.71 6.53 12.39
CA ALA A 293 19.63 6.63 13.86
C ALA A 293 21.02 6.84 14.48
N GLU A 294 22.05 6.12 14.00
CA GLU A 294 23.45 6.33 14.44
C GLU A 294 23.91 7.76 14.14
N MET A 295 23.70 8.24 12.91
CA MET A 295 24.08 9.60 12.51
C MET A 295 23.32 10.67 13.31
N MET A 296 22.02 10.44 13.62
CA MET A 296 21.22 11.35 14.44
C MET A 296 21.78 11.45 15.87
N ARG A 297 22.19 10.32 16.46
CA ARG A 297 22.85 10.31 17.80
C ARG A 297 24.17 11.08 17.77
N GLU A 298 25.02 10.81 16.78
CA GLU A 298 26.33 11.46 16.64
C GLU A 298 26.21 12.98 16.44
N LYS A 299 25.20 13.42 15.66
CA LYS A 299 24.97 14.83 15.35
C LYS A 299 24.03 15.53 16.33
N HIS A 300 23.47 14.81 17.31
CA HIS A 300 22.45 15.31 18.25
C HIS A 300 21.20 15.86 17.56
N VAL A 301 20.79 15.27 16.44
CA VAL A 301 19.62 15.66 15.67
C VAL A 301 18.37 14.99 16.24
N VAL A 302 17.30 15.77 16.42
CA VAL A 302 15.97 15.27 16.81
C VAL A 302 14.97 15.51 15.68
N GLY A 303 14.47 14.44 15.08
CA GLY A 303 13.48 14.50 14.01
C GLY A 303 12.09 14.88 14.50
N SER A 304 11.24 15.31 13.58
CA SER A 304 9.85 15.65 13.86
C SER A 304 8.97 14.40 13.92
N PHE A 305 8.89 13.63 12.84
CA PHE A 305 8.05 12.43 12.78
C PHE A 305 8.61 11.35 11.84
N ILE A 306 8.22 10.12 12.13
CA ILE A 306 8.29 8.97 11.22
C ILE A 306 6.87 8.62 10.81
N MET A 307 6.65 8.14 9.59
CA MET A 307 5.33 7.79 9.12
C MET A 307 5.30 6.55 8.23
N GLY A 308 4.09 6.06 7.95
CA GLY A 308 3.82 4.97 7.02
C GLY A 308 3.59 3.64 7.72
N GLY A 309 4.26 2.59 7.27
CA GLY A 309 4.26 1.29 7.93
C GLY A 309 5.35 1.21 8.99
N ILE A 310 4.99 0.87 10.21
CA ILE A 310 5.85 0.97 11.38
C ILE A 310 6.40 -0.39 11.80
N THR A 311 7.67 -0.40 12.19
CA THR A 311 8.38 -1.57 12.75
C THR A 311 8.97 -1.24 14.10
N GLY A 312 9.33 -2.26 14.88
CA GLY A 312 9.99 -2.09 16.19
C GLY A 312 11.29 -1.29 16.15
N LEU A 313 12.02 -1.27 15.00
CA LEU A 313 13.17 -0.38 14.84
C LEU A 313 12.76 1.09 14.91
N LEU A 314 11.67 1.45 14.24
CA LEU A 314 11.17 2.83 14.22
C LEU A 314 10.57 3.23 15.58
N VAL A 315 9.90 2.27 16.25
CA VAL A 315 9.44 2.43 17.64
C VAL A 315 10.63 2.73 18.57
N LYS A 316 11.71 1.97 18.44
CA LYS A 316 12.92 2.21 19.24
C LYS A 316 13.49 3.61 19.00
N MET A 317 13.49 4.12 17.76
CA MET A 317 13.92 5.48 17.46
C MET A 317 13.03 6.53 18.15
N LEU A 318 11.73 6.29 18.25
CA LEU A 318 10.81 7.14 19.01
C LEU A 318 11.10 7.09 20.51
N GLU A 319 11.25 5.91 21.10
CA GLU A 319 11.48 5.70 22.53
C GLU A 319 12.85 6.25 23.00
N GLU A 320 13.86 6.22 22.10
CA GLU A 320 15.15 6.86 22.33
C GLU A 320 15.12 8.40 22.17
N GLY A 321 13.98 8.98 21.76
CA GLY A 321 13.83 10.43 21.56
C GLY A 321 14.49 10.96 20.30
N LEU A 322 14.85 10.08 19.34
CA LEU A 322 15.38 10.51 18.04
C LEU A 322 14.31 11.13 17.17
N PHE A 323 13.04 10.77 17.37
CA PHE A 323 11.89 11.39 16.76
C PHE A 323 10.83 11.75 17.80
N LYS A 324 10.07 12.81 17.54
CA LYS A 324 9.01 13.28 18.45
C LYS A 324 7.71 12.53 18.31
N ARG A 325 7.40 11.99 17.14
CA ARG A 325 6.12 11.34 16.80
C ARG A 325 6.30 10.20 15.82
N ILE A 326 5.39 9.23 15.91
CA ILE A 326 5.09 8.28 14.84
C ILE A 326 3.65 8.54 14.37
N LEU A 327 3.44 8.59 13.04
CA LEU A 327 2.13 8.70 12.41
C LEU A 327 1.90 7.42 11.60
N ASP A 328 1.15 6.50 12.17
CA ASP A 328 1.07 5.11 11.75
C ASP A 328 -0.22 4.81 10.98
N VAL A 329 -0.07 4.31 9.75
CA VAL A 329 -1.20 3.83 8.96
C VAL A 329 -1.32 2.30 8.99
N GLN A 330 -0.23 1.60 9.36
CA GLN A 330 -0.18 0.15 9.49
C GLN A 330 1.05 -0.32 10.27
N ASP A 331 0.86 -1.27 11.18
CA ASP A 331 1.95 -1.94 11.87
C ASP A 331 2.53 -3.10 11.05
N PHE A 332 3.85 -3.29 11.12
CA PHE A 332 4.58 -4.37 10.45
C PHE A 332 5.16 -5.42 11.40
N ASP A 333 5.04 -5.21 12.70
CA ASP A 333 5.39 -6.18 13.74
C ASP A 333 4.64 -5.91 15.05
N LEU A 334 4.71 -6.87 15.97
CA LEU A 334 3.98 -6.80 17.24
C LEU A 334 4.54 -5.73 18.20
N GLU A 335 5.77 -5.28 18.00
CA GLU A 335 6.34 -4.19 18.79
C GLU A 335 5.73 -2.83 18.39
N ALA A 336 5.43 -2.64 17.10
CA ALA A 336 4.67 -1.50 16.64
C ALA A 336 3.24 -1.52 17.21
N VAL A 337 2.56 -2.70 17.20
CA VAL A 337 1.23 -2.89 17.83
C VAL A 337 1.26 -2.54 19.32
N ARG A 338 2.29 -2.95 20.07
CA ARG A 338 2.47 -2.55 21.45
C ARG A 338 2.58 -1.04 21.60
N SER A 339 3.42 -0.44 20.78
CA SER A 339 3.74 0.99 20.86
C SER A 339 2.52 1.87 20.56
N VAL A 340 1.75 1.58 19.50
CA VAL A 340 0.55 2.37 19.16
C VAL A 340 -0.52 2.27 20.27
N ARG A 341 -0.56 1.16 21.01
CA ARG A 341 -1.44 1.01 22.17
C ARG A 341 -0.99 1.81 23.40
N GLU A 342 0.33 1.87 23.65
CA GLU A 342 0.88 2.30 24.95
C GLU A 342 1.54 3.69 24.92
N ASN A 343 2.03 4.12 23.76
CA ASN A 343 2.80 5.36 23.62
C ASN A 343 1.97 6.47 22.97
N PRO A 344 1.59 7.53 23.72
CA PRO A 344 0.79 8.63 23.15
C PRO A 344 1.52 9.47 22.09
N ALA A 345 2.81 9.24 21.87
CA ALA A 345 3.56 9.83 20.78
C ALA A 345 3.52 8.99 19.49
N HIS A 346 2.88 7.82 19.53
CA HIS A 346 2.62 6.96 18.39
C HIS A 346 1.12 7.01 18.09
N GLU A 347 0.74 7.67 17.01
CA GLU A 347 -0.64 7.98 16.67
C GLU A 347 -1.08 7.22 15.41
N GLU A 348 -2.23 6.59 15.48
CA GLU A 348 -2.92 5.97 14.36
C GLU A 348 -3.49 7.03 13.43
N VAL A 349 -3.26 6.89 12.11
CA VAL A 349 -3.78 7.83 11.10
C VAL A 349 -4.48 7.10 9.96
N GLY A 350 -5.56 7.70 9.45
CA GLY A 350 -6.27 7.15 8.30
C GLY A 350 -5.53 7.35 6.97
N ALA A 351 -5.78 6.46 6.00
CA ALA A 351 -5.15 6.48 4.68
C ALA A 351 -5.39 7.80 3.91
N CYS A 352 -6.52 8.47 4.15
CA CYS A 352 -6.80 9.79 3.57
C CYS A 352 -5.81 10.83 4.08
N LEU A 353 -5.60 10.92 5.39
CA LEU A 353 -4.64 11.83 5.99
C LEU A 353 -3.20 11.43 5.64
N TYR A 354 -2.93 10.13 5.57
CA TYR A 354 -1.63 9.62 5.16
C TYR A 354 -1.21 10.18 3.80
N ALA A 355 -2.02 9.96 2.74
CA ALA A 355 -1.51 10.16 1.38
C ALA A 355 -2.55 10.56 0.32
N SER A 356 -3.85 10.80 0.66
CA SER A 356 -4.81 11.19 -0.37
C SER A 356 -4.47 12.55 -0.96
N PRO A 357 -4.29 12.68 -2.29
CA PRO A 357 -3.98 13.96 -2.92
C PRO A 357 -5.16 14.95 -2.89
N PHE A 358 -6.37 14.51 -2.51
CA PHE A 358 -7.54 15.38 -2.35
C PHE A 358 -7.62 16.05 -0.99
N ASN A 359 -6.71 15.71 -0.07
CA ASN A 359 -6.60 16.39 1.21
C ASN A 359 -5.82 17.70 1.04
N SER A 360 -6.25 18.73 1.76
CA SER A 360 -5.56 20.03 1.83
C SER A 360 -4.16 19.94 2.45
N GLY A 361 -3.84 18.83 3.14
CA GLY A 361 -2.57 18.63 3.82
C GLY A 361 -2.33 17.17 4.21
N CYS A 362 -2.19 16.25 3.23
CA CYS A 362 -1.78 14.88 3.55
C CYS A 362 -0.32 14.85 4.04
N ILE A 363 -0.04 13.89 4.94
CA ILE A 363 1.23 13.83 5.69
C ILE A 363 2.43 13.60 4.77
N VAL A 364 2.29 12.80 3.69
CA VAL A 364 3.38 12.57 2.73
C VAL A 364 3.95 13.86 2.15
N ASN A 365 3.15 14.94 2.06
CA ASN A 365 3.59 16.24 1.56
C ASN A 365 4.47 17.02 2.58
N GLN A 366 4.64 16.51 3.78
CA GLN A 366 5.49 17.08 4.82
C GLN A 366 6.79 16.27 5.04
N LEU A 367 6.99 15.19 4.26
CA LEU A 367 8.19 14.37 4.37
C LEU A 367 9.43 15.09 3.86
N ASP A 368 10.52 15.02 4.64
CA ASP A 368 11.84 15.41 4.15
C ASP A 368 12.44 14.31 3.29
N CYS A 369 12.32 13.04 3.72
CA CYS A 369 12.91 11.93 2.98
C CYS A 369 12.01 10.69 2.97
N ALA A 370 11.89 10.07 1.78
CA ALA A 370 11.34 8.75 1.58
C ALA A 370 12.43 7.80 1.04
N ILE A 371 12.64 6.65 1.70
CA ILE A 371 13.55 5.60 1.25
C ILE A 371 12.71 4.41 0.80
N LEU A 372 12.77 4.09 -0.48
CA LEU A 372 11.89 3.12 -1.12
C LEU A 372 12.71 2.04 -1.83
N GLY A 373 12.11 0.87 -2.01
CA GLY A 373 12.70 -0.23 -2.77
C GLY A 373 12.22 -0.25 -4.22
N ASP A 374 12.75 -1.19 -5.00
CA ASP A 374 12.35 -1.40 -6.39
C ASP A 374 12.23 -2.89 -6.76
N THR A 375 11.62 -3.16 -7.89
CA THR A 375 11.82 -4.37 -8.68
C THR A 375 12.74 -4.08 -9.86
N GLU A 376 12.53 -2.94 -10.52
CA GLU A 376 13.33 -2.41 -11.62
C GLU A 376 13.25 -0.87 -11.62
N ILE A 377 14.32 -0.22 -12.08
CA ILE A 377 14.36 1.22 -12.35
C ILE A 377 14.95 1.46 -13.74
N ASP A 378 14.48 2.49 -14.47
CA ASP A 378 15.05 2.82 -15.77
C ASP A 378 15.91 4.09 -15.75
N THR A 379 16.53 4.37 -16.89
CA THR A 379 17.43 5.53 -17.04
C THR A 379 16.72 6.87 -16.92
N ASP A 380 15.39 6.90 -17.05
CA ASP A 380 14.55 8.06 -16.78
C ASP A 380 14.07 8.10 -15.31
N PHE A 381 14.61 7.24 -14.44
CA PHE A 381 14.24 7.08 -13.03
C PHE A 381 12.82 6.56 -12.80
N ASN A 382 12.10 6.09 -13.82
CA ASN A 382 10.82 5.43 -13.58
C ASN A 382 11.01 4.10 -12.83
N VAL A 383 10.15 3.82 -11.85
CA VAL A 383 10.27 2.64 -10.98
C VAL A 383 9.11 1.68 -11.18
N ASN A 384 9.45 0.41 -11.28
CA ASN A 384 8.52 -0.72 -11.26
C ASN A 384 8.58 -1.41 -9.88
N VAL A 385 7.43 -1.60 -9.26
CA VAL A 385 7.25 -2.38 -8.02
C VAL A 385 6.06 -3.35 -8.12
N LEU A 386 5.44 -3.45 -9.31
CA LEU A 386 4.24 -4.25 -9.54
C LEU A 386 4.56 -5.58 -10.23
N THR A 387 5.36 -5.54 -11.31
CA THR A 387 5.64 -6.72 -12.11
C THR A 387 7.09 -7.14 -12.03
N GLY A 388 7.34 -8.43 -12.09
CA GLY A 388 8.68 -8.94 -12.34
C GLY A 388 9.11 -8.71 -13.78
N SER A 389 10.40 -8.94 -14.09
CA SER A 389 10.97 -8.78 -15.45
C SER A 389 10.26 -9.64 -16.51
N ALA A 390 9.63 -10.74 -16.11
CA ALA A 390 8.85 -11.61 -16.97
C ALA A 390 7.36 -11.20 -17.10
N GLY A 391 6.96 -10.07 -16.51
CA GLY A 391 5.59 -9.52 -16.60
C GLY A 391 4.58 -10.12 -15.64
N ALA A 392 4.99 -11.03 -14.75
CA ALA A 392 4.10 -11.50 -13.70
C ALA A 392 3.85 -10.40 -12.68
N ILE A 393 2.62 -10.20 -12.28
CA ILE A 393 2.26 -9.40 -11.11
C ILE A 393 2.83 -10.09 -9.87
N MET A 394 3.52 -9.35 -9.03
CA MET A 394 4.16 -9.86 -7.83
C MET A 394 4.16 -8.88 -6.66
N GLY A 395 3.44 -7.78 -6.80
CA GLY A 395 3.40 -6.72 -5.81
C GLY A 395 2.36 -5.66 -6.12
N GLY A 396 2.72 -4.43 -5.87
CA GLY A 396 1.88 -3.25 -6.12
C GLY A 396 2.57 -1.98 -5.65
N SER A 397 2.03 -0.84 -6.02
CA SER A 397 2.58 0.46 -5.64
C SER A 397 2.53 0.69 -4.13
N GLY A 398 1.47 0.21 -3.47
CA GLY A 398 1.28 0.55 -2.06
C GLY A 398 1.38 2.07 -1.86
N GLY A 399 2.17 2.50 -0.87
CA GLY A 399 2.47 3.91 -0.63
C GLY A 399 3.68 4.46 -1.39
N HIS A 400 4.28 3.67 -2.31
CA HIS A 400 5.53 4.03 -2.98
C HIS A 400 5.43 5.35 -3.76
N SER A 401 4.47 5.44 -4.71
CA SER A 401 4.28 6.63 -5.53
C SER A 401 3.73 7.81 -4.72
N ASP A 402 2.99 7.54 -3.65
CA ASP A 402 2.47 8.58 -2.75
C ASP A 402 3.60 9.28 -2.01
N ALA A 403 4.49 8.49 -1.37
CA ALA A 403 5.65 9.01 -0.65
C ALA A 403 6.65 9.69 -1.59
N ALA A 404 6.88 9.10 -2.77
CA ALA A 404 7.76 9.69 -3.78
C ALA A 404 7.26 11.06 -4.26
N ALA A 405 5.96 11.22 -4.46
CA ALA A 405 5.39 12.50 -4.91
C ALA A 405 5.37 13.58 -3.82
N GLY A 406 5.34 13.19 -2.54
CA GLY A 406 5.23 14.12 -1.43
C GLY A 406 6.55 14.54 -0.81
N ALA A 407 7.56 13.66 -0.76
CA ALA A 407 8.81 13.88 -0.08
C ALA A 407 9.68 14.94 -0.78
N LYS A 408 10.46 15.71 -0.01
CA LYS A 408 11.47 16.65 -0.55
C LYS A 408 12.61 15.91 -1.24
N MET A 409 12.92 14.68 -0.79
CA MET A 409 13.91 13.81 -1.41
C MET A 409 13.44 12.36 -1.36
N THR A 410 13.33 11.75 -2.54
CA THR A 410 13.03 10.34 -2.70
C THR A 410 14.27 9.56 -3.11
N ILE A 411 14.62 8.57 -2.30
CA ILE A 411 15.74 7.64 -2.54
C ILE A 411 15.19 6.27 -2.91
N ILE A 412 15.60 5.76 -4.06
CA ILE A 412 15.39 4.36 -4.43
C ILE A 412 16.63 3.55 -4.06
N THR A 413 16.43 2.48 -3.30
CA THR A 413 17.48 1.52 -2.97
C THR A 413 17.33 0.29 -3.84
N ALA A 414 18.36 -0.04 -4.59
CA ALA A 414 18.36 -1.14 -5.55
C ALA A 414 19.66 -1.93 -5.51
N ASN A 415 19.59 -3.25 -5.64
CA ASN A 415 20.74 -4.02 -6.05
C ASN A 415 21.04 -3.72 -7.52
N LEU A 416 22.31 -3.63 -7.90
CA LEU A 416 22.67 -3.48 -9.30
C LEU A 416 22.17 -4.66 -10.15
N THR A 417 22.20 -5.86 -9.55
CA THR A 417 21.72 -7.09 -10.18
C THR A 417 20.93 -7.95 -9.20
N ARG A 418 19.89 -8.64 -9.68
CA ARG A 418 19.09 -9.60 -8.90
C ARG A 418 18.98 -10.90 -9.70
N SER A 419 19.41 -12.03 -9.12
CA SER A 419 19.40 -13.35 -9.78
C SER A 419 19.98 -13.33 -11.21
N ARG A 420 21.10 -12.65 -11.42
CA ARG A 420 21.77 -12.41 -12.71
C ARG A 420 20.94 -11.60 -13.72
N ILE A 421 19.99 -10.83 -13.26
CA ILE A 421 19.23 -9.89 -14.09
C ILE A 421 19.62 -8.48 -13.67
N ALA A 422 19.95 -7.62 -14.61
CA ALA A 422 20.20 -6.20 -14.34
C ALA A 422 18.89 -5.56 -13.84
N VAL A 423 18.96 -4.82 -12.73
CA VAL A 423 17.81 -4.12 -12.15
C VAL A 423 17.61 -2.77 -12.83
N ILE A 424 18.70 -2.13 -13.26
CA ILE A 424 18.64 -0.88 -14.01
C ILE A 424 18.44 -1.21 -15.49
N LYS A 425 17.39 -0.66 -16.10
CA LYS A 425 16.95 -0.91 -17.48
C LYS A 425 17.06 0.34 -18.33
N ASP A 426 17.01 0.18 -19.67
CA ASP A 426 16.73 1.30 -20.57
C ASP A 426 15.29 1.81 -20.35
N ARG A 427 14.35 0.87 -20.15
CA ARG A 427 12.95 1.14 -19.85
C ARG A 427 12.39 0.02 -18.97
N VAL A 428 11.75 0.38 -17.86
CA VAL A 428 11.05 -0.58 -17.00
C VAL A 428 9.85 -1.19 -17.70
N ARG A 429 9.50 -2.41 -17.34
CA ARG A 429 8.35 -3.09 -17.91
C ARG A 429 7.04 -2.38 -17.59
N THR A 430 6.83 -2.08 -16.31
CA THR A 430 5.63 -1.38 -15.81
C THR A 430 6.07 -0.16 -15.03
N ILE A 431 5.48 0.99 -15.30
CA ILE A 431 5.73 2.20 -14.52
C ILE A 431 4.70 2.28 -13.40
N CYS A 432 5.18 2.30 -12.15
CA CYS A 432 4.37 2.57 -10.97
C CYS A 432 4.66 3.96 -10.42
N THR A 433 5.94 4.32 -10.32
CA THR A 433 6.38 5.64 -9.83
C THR A 433 7.11 6.36 -10.95
N PRO A 434 6.62 7.54 -11.36
CA PRO A 434 7.24 8.30 -12.44
C PRO A 434 8.57 8.91 -11.98
N GLY A 435 9.57 8.89 -12.86
CA GLY A 435 10.92 9.33 -12.53
C GLY A 435 11.05 10.80 -12.14
N GLU A 436 10.08 11.62 -12.49
CA GLU A 436 10.04 13.03 -12.04
C GLU A 436 9.84 13.20 -10.52
N THR A 437 9.45 12.11 -9.82
CA THR A 437 9.29 12.08 -8.35
C THR A 437 10.41 11.32 -7.65
N VAL A 438 11.44 10.87 -8.38
CA VAL A 438 12.56 10.10 -7.85
C VAL A 438 13.85 10.92 -7.99
N ASP A 439 14.53 11.16 -6.89
CA ASP A 439 15.69 12.06 -6.85
C ASP A 439 17.01 11.33 -6.89
N VAL A 440 17.11 10.20 -6.20
CA VAL A 440 18.36 9.49 -5.98
C VAL A 440 18.18 7.98 -6.12
N LEU A 441 19.06 7.33 -6.86
CA LEU A 441 19.20 5.87 -6.89
C LEU A 441 20.47 5.48 -6.13
N VAL A 442 20.34 4.57 -5.16
CA VAL A 442 21.45 4.05 -4.37
C VAL A 442 21.62 2.56 -4.61
N THR A 443 22.82 2.15 -4.97
CA THR A 443 23.22 0.75 -5.15
C THR A 443 24.46 0.42 -4.34
N GLU A 444 24.84 -0.84 -4.28
CA GLU A 444 26.12 -1.30 -3.71
C GLU A 444 27.36 -0.81 -4.49
N TRP A 445 27.15 -0.29 -5.70
CA TRP A 445 28.21 0.20 -6.59
C TRP A 445 28.28 1.72 -6.70
N GLY A 446 27.33 2.44 -6.13
CA GLY A 446 27.33 3.89 -6.17
C GLY A 446 25.94 4.52 -6.08
N ILE A 447 25.94 5.83 -6.16
CA ILE A 447 24.78 6.69 -6.04
C ILE A 447 24.61 7.44 -7.36
N ALA A 448 23.44 7.40 -7.97
CA ALA A 448 23.07 8.23 -9.10
C ALA A 448 22.02 9.26 -8.67
N VAL A 449 22.21 10.50 -9.09
CA VAL A 449 21.27 11.61 -8.84
C VAL A 449 20.51 11.89 -10.12
N ASN A 450 19.19 12.09 -10.01
CA ASN A 450 18.35 12.48 -11.13
C ASN A 450 18.82 13.84 -11.66
N PRO A 451 19.09 13.97 -12.99
CA PRO A 451 19.57 15.22 -13.58
C PRO A 451 18.67 16.44 -13.33
N ARG A 452 17.41 16.24 -12.95
CA ARG A 452 16.49 17.33 -12.56
C ARG A 452 16.83 17.97 -11.21
N ARG A 453 17.60 17.26 -10.35
CA ARG A 453 18.01 17.69 -9.02
C ARG A 453 19.38 18.33 -9.07
N THR A 454 19.44 19.52 -9.66
CA THR A 454 20.68 20.30 -9.81
C THR A 454 21.22 20.85 -8.48
N ASP A 455 20.42 20.79 -7.43
CA ASP A 455 20.77 21.14 -6.05
C ASP A 455 21.55 20.04 -5.31
N LEU A 456 21.54 18.80 -5.84
CA LEU A 456 22.29 17.67 -5.29
C LEU A 456 23.59 17.44 -6.09
N LEU A 457 24.65 17.03 -5.40
CA LEU A 457 25.92 16.71 -6.06
C LEU A 457 25.82 15.38 -6.80
N GLU A 458 26.15 15.39 -8.09
CA GLU A 458 26.23 14.18 -8.90
C GLU A 458 27.44 13.34 -8.51
N VAL A 459 27.21 12.06 -8.17
CA VAL A 459 28.29 11.10 -7.84
C VAL A 459 28.52 10.14 -9.00
N HIS A 460 27.44 9.62 -9.60
CA HIS A 460 27.48 8.76 -10.79
C HIS A 460 26.23 9.00 -11.64
N SER A 461 26.38 8.85 -12.98
CA SER A 461 25.17 8.80 -13.82
C SER A 461 24.52 7.41 -13.77
N ILE A 462 23.21 7.35 -13.90
CA ILE A 462 22.44 6.10 -13.90
C ILE A 462 22.83 5.21 -15.09
N GLU A 463 23.21 5.80 -16.23
CA GLU A 463 23.69 5.08 -17.41
C GLU A 463 24.97 4.28 -17.11
N LYS A 464 25.92 4.85 -16.38
CA LYS A 464 27.15 4.14 -15.97
C LYS A 464 26.84 2.95 -15.06
N LEU A 465 25.87 3.08 -14.18
CA LEU A 465 25.41 1.96 -13.33
C LEU A 465 24.69 0.89 -14.17
N ARG A 466 23.84 1.28 -15.12
CA ARG A 466 23.20 0.38 -16.07
C ARG A 466 24.22 -0.40 -16.90
N GLU A 467 25.18 0.29 -17.54
CA GLU A 467 26.26 -0.35 -18.32
C GLU A 467 27.06 -1.35 -17.49
N LYS A 468 27.30 -1.04 -16.21
CA LYS A 468 27.98 -1.95 -15.30
C LYS A 468 27.12 -3.18 -15.00
N ALA A 469 25.82 -3.02 -14.77
CA ALA A 469 24.90 -4.12 -14.59
C ALA A 469 24.84 -5.04 -15.82
N GLU A 470 24.75 -4.47 -17.02
CA GLU A 470 24.76 -5.22 -18.28
C GLU A 470 26.08 -5.98 -18.54
N ARG A 471 27.22 -5.41 -18.13
CA ARG A 471 28.51 -6.13 -18.19
C ARG A 471 28.56 -7.36 -17.29
N LEU A 472 27.88 -7.31 -16.13
CA LEU A 472 27.83 -8.43 -15.19
C LEU A 472 26.83 -9.51 -15.57
N CYS A 473 25.68 -9.13 -16.15
CA CYS A 473 24.55 -10.03 -16.39
C CYS A 473 24.26 -10.28 -17.88
N GLY A 474 24.83 -9.50 -18.79
CA GLY A 474 24.38 -9.39 -20.18
C GLY A 474 23.14 -8.50 -20.32
N LYS A 475 22.85 -8.11 -21.54
CA LYS A 475 21.61 -7.38 -21.87
C LYS A 475 20.39 -8.28 -21.69
N ALA A 476 19.35 -7.74 -21.06
CA ALA A 476 18.07 -8.43 -20.95
C ALA A 476 17.49 -8.69 -22.37
N ARG A 477 16.99 -9.89 -22.60
CA ARG A 477 16.23 -10.19 -23.82
C ARG A 477 14.80 -9.71 -23.63
N PRO A 478 14.20 -9.03 -24.64
CA PRO A 478 12.79 -8.69 -24.61
C PRO A 478 11.95 -9.95 -24.40
N ILE A 479 11.05 -9.92 -23.44
CA ILE A 479 10.08 -11.00 -23.21
C ILE A 479 8.79 -10.56 -23.88
N PRO A 480 8.21 -11.37 -24.79
CA PRO A 480 6.96 -11.04 -25.46
C PRO A 480 5.83 -10.76 -24.46
N GLU A 481 4.98 -9.82 -24.79
CA GLU A 481 3.76 -9.52 -24.07
C GLU A 481 2.56 -10.05 -24.85
N GLY A 482 1.58 -10.58 -24.14
CA GLY A 482 0.29 -10.92 -24.71
C GLY A 482 -0.50 -9.66 -25.09
N GLU A 483 -1.50 -9.81 -25.95
CA GLU A 483 -2.32 -8.68 -26.39
C GLU A 483 -3.30 -8.19 -25.30
N ARG A 484 -3.75 -9.13 -24.44
CA ARG A 484 -4.77 -8.86 -23.43
C ARG A 484 -4.20 -8.00 -22.30
N ILE A 485 -4.89 -6.91 -21.98
CA ILE A 485 -4.64 -6.11 -20.75
C ILE A 485 -5.27 -6.84 -19.57
N VAL A 486 -4.46 -7.17 -18.56
CA VAL A 486 -4.86 -7.87 -17.33
C VAL A 486 -4.83 -6.96 -16.11
N GLY A 487 -4.24 -5.78 -16.21
CA GLY A 487 -4.18 -4.80 -15.14
C GLY A 487 -4.06 -3.37 -15.65
N ILE A 488 -4.61 -2.46 -14.88
CA ILE A 488 -4.51 -1.00 -15.05
C ILE A 488 -3.72 -0.47 -13.86
N VAL A 489 -2.70 0.32 -14.10
CA VAL A 489 -1.91 0.99 -13.06
C VAL A 489 -2.39 2.43 -12.96
N GLU A 490 -3.14 2.71 -11.91
CA GLU A 490 -3.66 4.05 -11.63
C GLU A 490 -2.67 4.81 -10.73
N TYR A 491 -2.31 6.01 -11.16
CA TYR A 491 -1.54 6.94 -10.35
C TYR A 491 -2.43 7.55 -9.26
N ARG A 492 -1.83 8.15 -8.23
CA ARG A 492 -2.51 8.67 -7.05
C ARG A 492 -3.64 9.68 -7.32
N ASP A 493 -3.59 10.37 -8.44
CA ASP A 493 -4.58 11.38 -8.89
C ASP A 493 -5.74 10.80 -9.71
N GLY A 494 -5.75 9.49 -9.96
CA GLY A 494 -6.77 8.80 -10.75
C GLY A 494 -6.46 8.72 -12.24
N THR A 495 -5.32 9.24 -12.70
CA THR A 495 -4.87 9.06 -14.09
C THR A 495 -4.15 7.72 -14.27
N ILE A 496 -4.13 7.21 -15.50
CA ILE A 496 -3.54 5.91 -15.80
C ILE A 496 -2.11 6.09 -16.29
N ILE A 497 -1.16 5.61 -15.48
CA ILE A 497 0.26 5.73 -15.75
C ILE A 497 0.78 4.58 -16.63
N ASP A 498 0.20 3.39 -16.49
CA ASP A 498 0.58 2.22 -17.31
C ASP A 498 -0.53 1.17 -17.36
N VAL A 499 -0.32 0.12 -18.16
CA VAL A 499 -1.16 -1.08 -18.20
C VAL A 499 -0.29 -2.33 -18.07
N VAL A 500 -0.81 -3.37 -17.46
CA VAL A 500 -0.17 -4.68 -17.37
C VAL A 500 -0.79 -5.58 -18.43
N ARG A 501 0.05 -6.19 -19.28
CA ARG A 501 -0.38 -7.16 -20.31
C ARG A 501 -0.19 -8.58 -19.79
N ALA A 502 -1.03 -9.50 -20.22
CA ALA A 502 -0.85 -10.93 -19.95
C ALA A 502 0.52 -11.39 -20.44
N ARG A 503 1.01 -12.47 -19.87
CA ARG A 503 2.17 -13.17 -20.44
C ARG A 503 1.76 -13.77 -21.80
N ALA A 504 2.67 -13.72 -22.76
CA ALA A 504 2.48 -14.36 -24.05
C ALA A 504 2.54 -15.89 -23.93
#